data_6e934e67386008b8add90453ae4ad4c7
#
_entry.id   6e934e67386008b8add90453ae4ad4c7
#
_cell.length_a   1.000
_cell.length_b   1.000
_cell.length_c   1.000
_cell.angle_alpha   90.00
_cell.angle_beta   90.00
_cell.angle_gamma   90.00
#
_symmetry.space_group_name_H-M   'P 1'
#
loop_
_entity.id
_entity.type
_entity.pdbx_description
1 polymer ?
#
loop_
_entity_poly.entity_id
_entity_poly.type
_entity_poly.pdbx_seq_one_letter_code
_entity_poly.pdbx_strand_id
1 'polypeptide(L)'
;MRSRASNWSVALSVAARMIHNVFTNPALILPSVIFPLFFFTAFAGGLSRVSSIPGFHFAPGYTAFQFVFVLIQSSAFGGVFTGFGVARDFEMGFGRRLLLAAPNRRAIVAGYAMAALVRALFTMGVITVVALLAGMNVGGNGVDLFGLYGLAVLVNLGAALWATGVALRARTIQAGPLMQIPVFLSLFL
;
A
#
# COMPACT_ATOMS: atom_id res chain seq x y z
N MET A 1 -21.80 30.55 -15.54
CA MET A 1 -22.27 29.40 -14.76
C MET A 1 -21.07 28.46 -14.49
N ARG A 2 -20.50 28.45 -13.29
CA ARG A 2 -19.49 27.42 -12.93
C ARG A 2 -20.22 26.10 -12.72
N SER A 3 -20.01 25.12 -13.62
CA SER A 3 -20.50 23.77 -13.40
C SER A 3 -19.95 23.29 -12.04
N ARG A 4 -20.83 22.92 -11.11
CA ARG A 4 -20.41 22.30 -9.85
C ARG A 4 -19.64 21.05 -10.22
N ALA A 5 -18.34 21.02 -9.90
CA ALA A 5 -17.52 19.84 -10.11
C ALA A 5 -18.22 18.62 -9.46
N SER A 6 -18.45 17.58 -10.23
CA SER A 6 -19.03 16.34 -9.72
C SER A 6 -18.10 15.74 -8.67
N ASN A 7 -18.63 15.11 -7.63
CA ASN A 7 -17.84 14.39 -6.63
C ASN A 7 -16.87 13.39 -7.28
N TRP A 8 -17.30 12.78 -8.38
CA TRP A 8 -16.48 11.84 -9.15
C TRP A 8 -15.30 12.51 -9.86
N SER A 9 -15.53 13.68 -10.48
CA SER A 9 -14.43 14.43 -11.13
C SER A 9 -13.40 14.91 -10.12
N VAL A 10 -13.79 15.28 -8.90
CA VAL A 10 -12.88 15.63 -7.81
C VAL A 10 -12.07 14.41 -7.40
N ALA A 11 -12.71 13.26 -7.18
CA ALA A 11 -12.02 12.04 -6.78
C ALA A 11 -10.99 11.59 -7.82
N LEU A 12 -11.36 11.60 -9.10
CA LEU A 12 -10.46 11.27 -10.22
C LEU A 12 -9.27 12.24 -10.31
N SER A 13 -9.52 13.54 -10.17
CA SER A 13 -8.44 14.55 -10.23
C SER A 13 -7.44 14.39 -9.08
N VAL A 14 -7.93 14.10 -7.87
CA VAL A 14 -7.06 13.82 -6.71
C VAL A 14 -6.29 12.53 -6.93
N ALA A 15 -6.94 11.46 -7.39
CA ALA A 15 -6.30 10.19 -7.68
C ALA A 15 -5.22 10.34 -8.75
N ALA A 16 -5.55 10.94 -9.89
CA ALA A 16 -4.62 11.14 -11.01
C ALA A 16 -3.38 11.95 -10.57
N ARG A 17 -3.58 13.03 -9.82
CA ARG A 17 -2.47 13.83 -9.28
C ARG A 17 -1.58 13.02 -8.33
N MET A 18 -2.18 12.27 -7.41
CA MET A 18 -1.43 11.46 -6.45
C MET A 18 -0.65 10.35 -7.15
N ILE A 19 -1.26 9.66 -8.11
CA ILE A 19 -0.62 8.65 -8.93
C ILE A 19 0.54 9.27 -9.72
N HIS A 20 0.31 10.38 -10.39
CA HIS A 20 1.37 11.09 -11.12
C HIS A 20 2.54 11.43 -10.20
N ASN A 21 2.28 12.02 -9.03
CA ASN A 21 3.33 12.37 -8.08
C ASN A 21 4.13 11.16 -7.60
N VAL A 22 3.47 10.03 -7.35
CA VAL A 22 4.15 8.80 -6.90
C VAL A 22 5.06 8.25 -7.99
N PHE A 23 4.59 8.18 -9.24
CA PHE A 23 5.36 7.57 -10.34
C PHE A 23 6.41 8.50 -10.94
N THR A 24 6.27 9.81 -10.80
CA THR A 24 7.25 10.79 -11.29
C THR A 24 8.31 11.16 -10.26
N ASN A 25 8.08 10.85 -8.97
CA ASN A 25 9.04 11.16 -7.91
C ASN A 25 9.64 9.86 -7.34
N PRO A 26 10.90 9.53 -7.72
CA PRO A 26 11.56 8.32 -7.24
C PRO A 26 11.59 8.19 -5.72
N ALA A 27 11.71 9.31 -4.98
CA ALA A 27 11.72 9.31 -3.53
C ALA A 27 10.41 8.82 -2.89
N LEU A 28 9.31 8.80 -3.65
CA LEU A 28 8.01 8.31 -3.17
C LEU A 28 7.75 6.85 -3.54
N ILE A 29 8.20 6.42 -4.73
CA ILE A 29 7.95 5.06 -5.19
C ILE A 29 9.02 4.06 -4.72
N LEU A 30 10.30 4.46 -4.73
CA LEU A 30 11.40 3.57 -4.38
C LEU A 30 11.24 2.92 -2.99
N PRO A 31 10.92 3.64 -1.90
CA PRO A 31 10.74 3.01 -0.59
C PRO A 31 9.58 2.00 -0.57
N SER A 32 8.51 2.27 -1.32
CA SER A 32 7.34 1.38 -1.37
C SER A 32 7.58 0.07 -2.12
N VAL A 33 8.62 0.02 -2.95
CA VAL A 33 9.01 -1.17 -3.74
C VAL A 33 10.26 -1.82 -3.15
N ILE A 34 11.32 -1.03 -2.89
CA ILE A 34 12.61 -1.56 -2.43
C ILE A 34 12.48 -2.21 -1.05
N PHE A 35 11.73 -1.59 -0.13
CA PHE A 35 11.62 -2.11 1.23
C PHE A 35 10.97 -3.51 1.26
N PRO A 36 9.80 -3.76 0.65
CA PRO A 36 9.24 -5.10 0.56
C PRO A 36 10.15 -6.10 -0.18
N LEU A 37 10.79 -5.69 -1.27
CA LEU A 37 11.71 -6.55 -2.01
C LEU A 37 12.94 -6.93 -1.19
N PHE A 38 13.49 -5.98 -0.44
CA PHE A 38 14.60 -6.24 0.47
C PHE A 38 14.20 -7.29 1.52
N PHE A 39 13.02 -7.14 2.14
CA PHE A 39 12.53 -8.13 3.10
C PHE A 39 12.30 -9.49 2.43
N PHE A 40 11.67 -9.50 1.26
CA PHE A 40 11.44 -10.74 0.51
C PHE A 40 12.76 -11.46 0.20
N THR A 41 13.72 -10.77 -0.39
CA THR A 41 15.01 -11.37 -0.78
C THR A 41 15.84 -11.78 0.43
N ALA A 42 15.88 -10.95 1.48
CA ALA A 42 16.62 -11.25 2.71
C ALA A 42 16.06 -12.49 3.42
N PHE A 43 14.74 -12.59 3.56
CA PHE A 43 14.13 -13.73 4.23
C PHE A 43 14.02 -14.96 3.33
N ALA A 44 13.58 -14.83 2.09
CA ALA A 44 13.47 -15.95 1.17
C ALA A 44 14.85 -16.55 0.84
N GLY A 45 15.89 -15.72 0.71
CA GLY A 45 17.27 -16.17 0.51
C GLY A 45 17.94 -16.63 1.78
N GLY A 46 17.96 -15.77 2.83
CA GLY A 46 18.66 -16.02 4.08
C GLY A 46 18.11 -17.18 4.91
N LEU A 47 16.79 -17.40 4.85
CA LEU A 47 16.11 -18.47 5.59
C LEU A 47 15.62 -19.62 4.68
N SER A 48 16.16 -19.76 3.48
CA SER A 48 15.80 -20.83 2.55
C SER A 48 15.98 -22.23 3.16
N ARG A 49 16.96 -22.41 4.08
CA ARG A 49 17.19 -23.66 4.81
C ARG A 49 16.08 -24.02 5.82
N VAL A 50 15.16 -23.11 6.14
CA VAL A 50 14.01 -23.41 7.00
C VAL A 50 13.12 -24.49 6.38
N SER A 51 13.07 -24.59 5.07
CA SER A 51 12.36 -25.65 4.36
C SER A 51 12.88 -27.07 4.67
N SER A 52 14.13 -27.22 5.13
CA SER A 52 14.75 -28.50 5.49
C SER A 52 14.65 -28.85 6.98
N ILE A 53 14.04 -27.98 7.81
CA ILE A 53 13.86 -28.23 9.23
C ILE A 53 12.73 -29.24 9.44
N PRO A 54 12.94 -30.30 10.24
CA PRO A 54 11.86 -31.22 10.62
C PRO A 54 10.70 -30.45 11.27
N GLY A 55 9.50 -30.62 10.72
CA GLY A 55 8.30 -29.90 11.20
C GLY A 55 7.84 -28.73 10.32
N PHE A 56 8.61 -28.31 9.32
CA PHE A 56 8.12 -27.37 8.32
C PHE A 56 7.34 -28.10 7.22
N HIS A 57 6.02 -28.00 7.25
CA HIS A 57 5.11 -28.71 6.33
C HIS A 57 4.29 -27.76 5.47
N PHE A 58 4.95 -26.90 4.69
CA PHE A 58 4.28 -26.06 3.69
C PHE A 58 4.66 -26.54 2.28
N ALA A 59 3.74 -27.23 1.62
CA ALA A 59 4.00 -27.89 0.34
C ALA A 59 4.59 -27.00 -0.77
N PRO A 60 4.17 -25.70 -0.93
CA PRO A 60 4.76 -24.81 -1.92
C PRO A 60 6.18 -24.32 -1.57
N GLY A 61 6.69 -24.64 -0.36
CA GLY A 61 8.02 -24.25 0.10
C GLY A 61 8.08 -22.89 0.81
N TYR A 62 9.24 -22.61 1.41
CA TYR A 62 9.45 -21.42 2.23
C TYR A 62 9.31 -20.11 1.45
N THR A 63 9.74 -20.06 0.19
CA THR A 63 9.64 -18.86 -0.66
C THR A 63 8.18 -18.43 -0.85
N ALA A 64 7.27 -19.38 -1.07
CA ALA A 64 5.84 -19.11 -1.19
C ALA A 64 5.22 -18.68 0.15
N PHE A 65 5.64 -19.28 1.26
CA PHE A 65 5.23 -18.86 2.60
C PHE A 65 5.64 -17.40 2.86
N GLN A 66 6.90 -17.06 2.59
CA GLN A 66 7.42 -15.71 2.78
C GLN A 66 6.75 -14.69 1.84
N PHE A 67 6.40 -15.11 0.62
CA PHE A 67 5.68 -14.26 -0.32
C PHE A 67 4.34 -13.76 0.23
N VAL A 68 3.56 -14.66 0.85
CA VAL A 68 2.27 -14.28 1.46
C VAL A 68 2.46 -13.19 2.50
N PHE A 69 3.43 -13.37 3.40
CA PHE A 69 3.72 -12.39 4.44
C PHE A 69 4.14 -11.03 3.85
N VAL A 70 5.09 -11.04 2.91
CA VAL A 70 5.59 -9.79 2.30
C VAL A 70 4.51 -9.11 1.46
N LEU A 71 3.63 -9.85 0.80
CA LEU A 71 2.51 -9.29 0.04
C LEU A 71 1.55 -8.51 0.96
N ILE A 72 1.15 -9.10 2.08
CA ILE A 72 0.27 -8.45 3.06
C ILE A 72 0.98 -7.26 3.71
N GLN A 73 2.22 -7.43 4.14
CA GLN A 73 3.04 -6.39 4.75
C GLN A 73 3.21 -5.18 3.80
N SER A 74 3.57 -5.42 2.55
CA SER A 74 3.74 -4.35 1.55
C SER A 74 2.44 -3.60 1.27
N SER A 75 1.33 -4.33 1.28
CA SER A 75 0.00 -3.76 1.11
C SER A 75 -0.36 -2.83 2.26
N ALA A 76 -0.12 -3.25 3.49
CA ALA A 76 -0.35 -2.45 4.68
C ALA A 76 0.51 -1.17 4.69
N PHE A 77 1.83 -1.30 4.46
CA PHE A 77 2.71 -0.14 4.39
C PHE A 77 2.39 0.77 3.20
N GLY A 78 2.03 0.20 2.05
CA GLY A 78 1.56 0.97 0.91
C GLY A 78 0.37 1.87 1.29
N GLY A 79 -0.58 1.36 2.07
CA GLY A 79 -1.67 2.15 2.62
C GLY A 79 -1.19 3.31 3.50
N VAL A 80 -0.28 3.05 4.43
CA VAL A 80 0.30 4.08 5.33
C VAL A 80 1.00 5.18 4.53
N PHE A 81 1.76 4.84 3.50
CA PHE A 81 2.43 5.84 2.64
C PHE A 81 1.46 6.78 1.92
N THR A 82 0.18 6.38 1.74
CA THR A 82 -0.84 7.30 1.26
C THR A 82 -1.09 8.42 2.26
N GLY A 83 -1.16 8.10 3.56
CA GLY A 83 -1.28 9.11 4.62
C GLY A 83 -0.11 10.10 4.64
N PHE A 84 1.13 9.62 4.45
CA PHE A 84 2.29 10.52 4.32
C PHE A 84 2.15 11.48 3.14
N GLY A 85 1.66 11.00 2.00
CA GLY A 85 1.39 11.84 0.83
C GLY A 85 0.33 12.90 1.11
N VAL A 86 -0.74 12.53 1.81
CA VAL A 86 -1.79 13.47 2.25
C VAL A 86 -1.22 14.51 3.21
N ALA A 87 -0.46 14.10 4.23
CA ALA A 87 0.16 15.01 5.19
C ALA A 87 1.10 16.02 4.50
N ARG A 88 1.91 15.55 3.53
CA ARG A 88 2.76 16.39 2.71
C ARG A 88 1.96 17.41 1.89
N ASP A 89 0.82 16.99 1.32
CA ASP A 89 -0.06 17.92 0.60
C ASP A 89 -0.56 19.06 1.50
N PHE A 90 -0.78 18.78 2.79
CA PHE A 90 -1.15 19.84 3.77
C PHE A 90 0.01 20.74 4.11
N GLU A 91 1.21 20.23 4.34
CA GLU A 91 2.41 21.05 4.62
C GLU A 91 2.75 21.98 3.45
N MET A 92 2.58 21.49 2.21
CA MET A 92 2.76 22.31 1.01
C MET A 92 1.60 23.28 0.72
N GLY A 93 0.56 23.32 1.57
CA GLY A 93 -0.61 24.18 1.43
C GLY A 93 -1.62 23.73 0.37
N PHE A 94 -1.32 22.68 -0.42
CA PHE A 94 -2.26 22.17 -1.41
C PHE A 94 -3.51 21.56 -0.78
N GLY A 95 -3.34 20.79 0.30
CA GLY A 95 -4.45 20.15 1.01
C GLY A 95 -5.50 21.16 1.51
N ARG A 96 -5.07 22.34 1.97
CA ARG A 96 -5.99 23.43 2.41
C ARG A 96 -6.81 23.96 1.23
N ARG A 97 -6.16 24.22 0.09
CA ARG A 97 -6.84 24.70 -1.14
C ARG A 97 -7.83 23.66 -1.66
N LEU A 98 -7.47 22.39 -1.60
CA LEU A 98 -8.32 21.28 -2.00
C LEU A 98 -9.59 21.21 -1.14
N LEU A 99 -9.46 21.35 0.18
CA LEU A 99 -10.61 21.36 1.11
C LEU A 99 -11.57 22.51 0.87
N LEU A 100 -11.08 23.67 0.40
CA LEU A 100 -11.89 24.85 0.09
C LEU A 100 -12.56 24.73 -1.29
N ALA A 101 -11.90 24.06 -2.24
CA ALA A 101 -12.39 23.92 -3.62
C ALA A 101 -13.38 22.78 -3.80
N ALA A 102 -13.28 21.72 -3.01
CA ALA A 102 -14.09 20.52 -3.17
C ALA A 102 -15.44 20.66 -2.48
N PRO A 103 -16.55 20.38 -3.18
CA PRO A 103 -17.90 20.44 -2.63
C PRO A 103 -18.15 19.38 -1.54
N ASN A 104 -17.41 18.26 -1.58
CA ASN A 104 -17.55 17.16 -0.64
C ASN A 104 -16.19 16.55 -0.27
N ARG A 105 -15.88 16.55 1.02
CA ARG A 105 -14.64 15.97 1.56
C ARG A 105 -14.50 14.46 1.31
N ARG A 106 -15.61 13.73 1.23
CA ARG A 106 -15.62 12.29 0.91
C ARG A 106 -15.03 12.01 -0.47
N ALA A 107 -15.24 12.92 -1.44
CA ALA A 107 -14.64 12.79 -2.77
C ALA A 107 -13.11 12.87 -2.74
N ILE A 108 -12.55 13.70 -1.85
CA ILE A 108 -11.10 13.81 -1.64
C ILE A 108 -10.55 12.48 -1.07
N VAL A 109 -11.19 11.95 -0.03
CA VAL A 109 -10.78 10.67 0.59
C VAL A 109 -10.88 9.52 -0.42
N ALA A 110 -11.97 9.48 -1.21
CA ALA A 110 -12.12 8.49 -2.28
C ALA A 110 -10.99 8.58 -3.32
N GLY A 111 -10.58 9.78 -3.69
CA GLY A 111 -9.45 10.00 -4.61
C GLY A 111 -8.12 9.46 -4.06
N TYR A 112 -7.83 9.70 -2.79
CA TYR A 112 -6.64 9.13 -2.15
C TYR A 112 -6.71 7.61 -2.03
N ALA A 113 -7.88 7.05 -1.71
CA ALA A 113 -8.09 5.60 -1.67
C ALA A 113 -7.89 4.93 -3.04
N MET A 114 -8.39 5.56 -4.11
CA MET A 114 -8.17 5.10 -5.49
C MET A 114 -6.67 5.12 -5.85
N ALA A 115 -5.95 6.17 -5.49
CA ALA A 115 -4.50 6.25 -5.73
C ALA A 115 -3.73 5.19 -4.92
N ALA A 116 -4.16 4.93 -3.68
CA ALA A 116 -3.59 3.86 -2.85
C ALA A 116 -3.78 2.49 -3.51
N LEU A 117 -4.97 2.22 -4.04
CA LEU A 117 -5.29 0.97 -4.71
C LEU A 117 -4.41 0.76 -5.96
N VAL A 118 -4.29 1.77 -6.83
CA VAL A 118 -3.45 1.68 -8.04
C VAL A 118 -1.99 1.39 -7.66
N ARG A 119 -1.46 2.11 -6.67
CA ARG A 119 -0.10 1.86 -6.19
C ARG A 119 0.05 0.46 -5.58
N ALA A 120 -0.92 0.00 -4.80
CA ALA A 120 -0.92 -1.34 -4.21
C ALA A 120 -0.86 -2.41 -5.30
N LEU A 121 -1.72 -2.33 -6.30
CA LEU A 121 -1.74 -3.29 -7.42
C LEU A 121 -0.40 -3.31 -8.17
N PHE A 122 0.21 -2.14 -8.39
CA PHE A 122 1.55 -2.07 -8.97
C PHE A 122 2.60 -2.76 -8.10
N THR A 123 2.66 -2.44 -6.80
CA THR A 123 3.63 -3.04 -5.88
C THR A 123 3.43 -4.55 -5.73
N MET A 124 2.18 -5.01 -5.60
CA MET A 124 1.84 -6.44 -5.58
C MET A 124 2.31 -7.15 -6.86
N GLY A 125 2.08 -6.53 -8.04
CA GLY A 125 2.55 -7.07 -9.31
C GLY A 125 4.07 -7.22 -9.35
N VAL A 126 4.80 -6.20 -8.92
CA VAL A 126 6.28 -6.23 -8.86
C VAL A 126 6.77 -7.34 -7.93
N ILE A 127 6.22 -7.44 -6.72
CA ILE A 127 6.59 -8.48 -5.74
C ILE A 127 6.29 -9.86 -6.29
N THR A 128 5.14 -10.05 -6.93
CA THR A 128 4.75 -11.32 -7.55
C THR A 128 5.73 -11.73 -8.64
N VAL A 129 6.07 -10.82 -9.55
CA VAL A 129 7.05 -11.09 -10.61
C VAL A 129 8.40 -11.49 -10.02
N VAL A 130 8.88 -10.74 -9.02
CA VAL A 130 10.16 -11.08 -8.36
C VAL A 130 10.10 -12.43 -7.65
N ALA A 131 9.00 -12.76 -6.97
CA ALA A 131 8.82 -14.04 -6.31
C ALA A 131 8.82 -15.22 -7.31
N LEU A 132 8.15 -15.05 -8.45
CA LEU A 132 8.16 -16.07 -9.51
C LEU A 132 9.56 -16.24 -10.12
N LEU A 133 10.29 -15.15 -10.37
CA LEU A 133 11.68 -15.21 -10.85
C LEU A 133 12.62 -15.84 -9.81
N ALA A 134 12.31 -15.70 -8.51
CA ALA A 134 13.04 -16.36 -7.43
C ALA A 134 12.67 -17.85 -7.25
N GLY A 135 11.88 -18.42 -8.17
CA GLY A 135 11.51 -19.84 -8.14
C GLY A 135 10.37 -20.19 -7.18
N MET A 136 9.51 -19.23 -6.86
CA MET A 136 8.32 -19.51 -6.04
C MET A 136 7.38 -20.45 -6.76
N ASN A 137 7.02 -21.57 -6.12
CA ASN A 137 5.94 -22.42 -6.57
C ASN A 137 4.59 -21.83 -6.13
N VAL A 138 3.70 -21.61 -7.10
CA VAL A 138 2.35 -21.14 -6.80
C VAL A 138 1.57 -22.30 -6.20
N GLY A 139 1.29 -22.21 -4.91
CA GLY A 139 0.41 -23.16 -4.21
C GLY A 139 -1.04 -22.70 -4.26
N GLY A 140 -1.96 -23.67 -4.20
CA GLY A 140 -3.38 -23.39 -4.20
C GLY A 140 -4.00 -23.23 -5.59
N ASN A 141 -5.28 -22.94 -5.59
CA ASN A 141 -6.08 -22.76 -6.80
C ASN A 141 -6.36 -21.25 -7.06
N GLY A 142 -7.10 -20.96 -8.15
CA GLY A 142 -7.45 -19.59 -8.50
C GLY A 142 -8.28 -18.86 -7.42
N VAL A 143 -9.07 -19.58 -6.63
CA VAL A 143 -9.87 -19.02 -5.53
C VAL A 143 -8.96 -18.58 -4.39
N ASP A 144 -7.94 -19.39 -4.05
CA ASP A 144 -6.96 -19.07 -3.02
C ASP A 144 -6.16 -17.82 -3.38
N LEU A 145 -5.73 -17.71 -4.65
CA LEU A 145 -5.05 -16.52 -5.14
C LEU A 145 -5.95 -15.29 -5.10
N PHE A 146 -7.19 -15.40 -5.55
CA PHE A 146 -8.16 -14.32 -5.48
C PHE A 146 -8.39 -13.87 -4.03
N GLY A 147 -8.51 -14.83 -3.10
CA GLY A 147 -8.63 -14.55 -1.67
C GLY A 147 -7.41 -13.82 -1.11
N LEU A 148 -6.19 -14.26 -1.45
CA LEU A 148 -4.95 -13.64 -1.01
C LEU A 148 -4.81 -12.19 -1.50
N TYR A 149 -4.99 -11.97 -2.80
CA TYR A 149 -4.91 -10.61 -3.36
C TYR A 149 -6.06 -9.73 -2.90
N GLY A 150 -7.27 -10.30 -2.75
CA GLY A 150 -8.42 -9.60 -2.18
C GLY A 150 -8.17 -9.14 -0.75
N LEU A 151 -7.60 -10.01 0.09
CA LEU A 151 -7.19 -9.67 1.45
C LEU A 151 -6.13 -8.57 1.45
N ALA A 152 -5.10 -8.68 0.59
CA ALA A 152 -4.06 -7.68 0.46
C ALA A 152 -4.63 -6.30 0.08
N VAL A 153 -5.60 -6.25 -0.84
CA VAL A 153 -6.31 -5.01 -1.22
C VAL A 153 -7.10 -4.45 -0.04
N LEU A 154 -7.82 -5.28 0.71
CA LEU A 154 -8.58 -4.84 1.88
C LEU A 154 -7.67 -4.27 2.97
N VAL A 155 -6.55 -4.95 3.25
CA VAL A 155 -5.53 -4.47 4.19
C VAL A 155 -4.94 -3.13 3.74
N ASN A 156 -4.62 -2.99 2.45
CA ASN A 156 -4.13 -1.72 1.89
C ASN A 156 -5.15 -0.59 2.08
N LEU A 157 -6.41 -0.83 1.71
CA LEU A 157 -7.48 0.18 1.84
C LEU A 157 -7.73 0.55 3.30
N GLY A 158 -7.76 -0.42 4.21
CA GLY A 158 -7.90 -0.18 5.65
C GLY A 158 -6.78 0.71 6.19
N ALA A 159 -5.53 0.36 5.88
CA ALA A 159 -4.35 1.14 6.27
C ALA A 159 -4.34 2.53 5.62
N ALA A 160 -4.74 2.66 4.35
CA ALA A 160 -4.81 3.94 3.65
C ALA A 160 -5.89 4.86 4.24
N LEU A 161 -7.06 4.33 4.56
CA LEU A 161 -8.14 5.10 5.19
C LEU A 161 -7.76 5.54 6.60
N TRP A 162 -7.16 4.66 7.40
CA TRP A 162 -6.62 4.99 8.71
C TRP A 162 -5.59 6.11 8.62
N ALA A 163 -4.54 5.91 7.83
CA ALA A 163 -3.45 6.89 7.70
C ALA A 163 -3.93 8.21 7.10
N THR A 164 -4.86 8.20 6.13
CA THR A 164 -5.49 9.40 5.60
C THR A 164 -6.30 10.13 6.67
N GLY A 165 -7.04 9.40 7.53
CA GLY A 165 -7.79 9.98 8.65
C GLY A 165 -6.87 10.71 9.63
N VAL A 166 -5.75 10.08 10.02
CA VAL A 166 -4.72 10.70 10.87
C VAL A 166 -4.11 11.94 10.18
N ALA A 167 -3.75 11.81 8.91
CA ALA A 167 -3.15 12.90 8.13
C ALA A 167 -4.07 14.12 8.00
N LEU A 168 -5.37 13.91 7.75
CA LEU A 168 -6.37 14.97 7.66
C LEU A 168 -6.55 15.71 9.00
N ARG A 169 -6.36 15.02 10.11
CA ARG A 169 -6.47 15.58 11.45
C ARG A 169 -5.20 16.30 11.87
N ALA A 170 -4.05 15.65 11.75
CA ALA A 170 -2.75 16.18 12.18
C ALA A 170 -2.16 17.21 11.21
N ARG A 171 -2.37 17.03 9.90
CA ARG A 171 -1.91 17.91 8.81
C ARG A 171 -0.39 18.10 8.75
N THR A 172 0.36 17.16 9.29
CA THR A 172 1.82 17.15 9.34
C THR A 172 2.38 15.75 9.18
N ILE A 173 3.54 15.62 8.51
CA ILE A 173 4.28 14.37 8.36
C ILE A 173 4.80 13.87 9.72
N GLN A 174 4.99 14.75 10.70
CA GLN A 174 5.42 14.38 12.05
C GLN A 174 4.44 13.42 12.76
N ALA A 175 3.17 13.34 12.30
CA ALA A 175 2.21 12.35 12.76
C ALA A 175 2.44 10.94 12.16
N GLY A 176 3.53 10.74 11.42
CA GLY A 176 3.91 9.46 10.81
C GLY A 176 3.86 8.27 11.76
N PRO A 177 4.44 8.34 12.97
CA PRO A 177 4.34 7.25 13.94
C PRO A 177 2.90 6.84 14.27
N LEU A 178 1.97 7.79 14.41
CA LEU A 178 0.55 7.51 14.64
C LEU A 178 -0.11 6.82 13.45
N MET A 179 0.35 7.07 12.23
CA MET A 179 -0.13 6.38 11.03
C MET A 179 0.41 4.96 10.95
N GLN A 180 1.66 4.75 11.36
CA GLN A 180 2.43 3.54 11.12
C GLN A 180 2.31 2.51 12.25
N ILE A 181 2.40 2.94 13.52
CA ILE A 181 2.47 2.03 14.67
C ILE A 181 1.27 1.08 14.76
N PRO A 182 0.00 1.52 14.66
CA PRO A 182 -1.14 0.59 14.76
C PRO A 182 -1.15 -0.44 13.64
N VAL A 183 -0.76 -0.04 12.42
CA VAL A 183 -0.69 -0.93 11.26
C VAL A 183 0.44 -1.95 11.44
N PHE A 184 1.59 -1.49 11.95
CA PHE A 184 2.72 -2.37 12.25
C PHE A 184 2.34 -3.40 13.33
N LEU A 185 1.75 -2.96 14.44
CA LEU A 185 1.33 -3.85 15.52
C LEU A 185 0.32 -4.91 15.03
N SER A 186 -0.64 -4.54 14.18
CA SER A 186 -1.63 -5.48 13.65
C SER A 186 -1.06 -6.54 12.70
N LEU A 187 0.17 -6.35 12.19
CA LEU A 187 0.86 -7.31 11.32
C LEU A 187 1.74 -8.28 12.09
N PHE A 188 2.22 -7.88 13.29
CA PHE A 188 3.23 -8.64 14.04
C PHE A 188 2.71 -9.18 15.39
N LEU A 189 1.51 -8.80 15.81
CA LEU A 189 0.78 -9.36 16.95
C LEU A 189 -0.35 -10.29 16.51
#